data_64e0e9646a10e739f3c9a4f749839c94
#
_entry.id   64e0e9646a10e739f3c9a4f749839c94
#
_cell.length_a   1.000
_cell.length_b   1.000
_cell.length_c   1.000
_cell.angle_alpha   90.00
_cell.angle_beta   90.00
_cell.angle_gamma   90.00
#
_symmetry.space_group_name_H-M   'P 1'
#
loop_
_entity.id
_entity.type
_entity.pdbx_description
1 polymer ?
#
loop_
_entity_poly.entity_id
_entity_poly.type
_entity_poly.pdbx_seq_one_letter_code
_entity_poly.pdbx_strand_id
1 'polypeptide(L)'
;MNREGILESLKNENVRKSVLPTLTQNNDQEITQEIIKLFDDEDIEIRGEVFSTLFLNENNILKDLVLGLKNDSKNVRAYTMLVLANRNEKNAIREIRELTNDSSGLVRTCAYGALGHLEARESVKELHNGIFDSNFEVVKSAAYALARIDEKISDDEIEELHKLDKSEYEKILKFFN
;
A
#
# COMPACT_ATOMS: atom_id res chain seq x y z
N MET A 1 -12.28 -4.60 27.73
CA MET A 1 -12.05 -6.03 27.34
C MET A 1 -10.60 -6.34 27.63
N ASN A 2 -10.27 -7.56 28.10
CA ASN A 2 -8.87 -7.95 28.23
C ASN A 2 -8.31 -8.37 26.85
N ARG A 3 -6.98 -8.56 26.75
CA ARG A 3 -6.28 -8.92 25.51
C ARG A 3 -6.87 -10.16 24.84
N GLU A 4 -7.07 -11.24 25.57
CA GLU A 4 -7.61 -12.50 25.03
C GLU A 4 -9.02 -12.32 24.46
N GLY A 5 -9.88 -11.60 25.17
CA GLY A 5 -11.24 -11.30 24.69
C GLY A 5 -11.25 -10.43 23.43
N ILE A 6 -10.27 -9.52 23.24
CA ILE A 6 -10.11 -8.76 22.01
C ILE A 6 -9.70 -9.70 20.87
N LEU A 7 -8.70 -10.55 21.07
CA LEU A 7 -8.21 -11.49 20.05
C LEU A 7 -9.30 -12.48 19.62
N GLU A 8 -10.12 -12.97 20.56
CA GLU A 8 -11.28 -13.82 20.24
C GLU A 8 -12.33 -13.05 19.42
N SER A 9 -12.59 -11.80 19.80
CA SER A 9 -13.57 -10.94 19.10
C SER A 9 -13.12 -10.64 17.65
N LEU A 10 -11.84 -10.43 17.40
CA LEU A 10 -11.30 -10.22 16.06
C LEU A 10 -11.43 -11.47 15.17
N LYS A 11 -11.37 -12.68 15.75
CA LYS A 11 -11.60 -13.95 15.03
C LYS A 11 -13.06 -14.24 14.74
N ASN A 12 -13.99 -13.60 15.46
CA ASN A 12 -15.42 -13.83 15.33
C ASN A 12 -16.04 -12.90 14.26
N GLU A 13 -16.51 -13.48 13.15
CA GLU A 13 -17.10 -12.76 12.01
C GLU A 13 -18.28 -11.85 12.38
N ASN A 14 -19.08 -12.24 13.39
CA ASN A 14 -20.27 -11.49 13.78
C ASN A 14 -19.96 -10.24 14.61
N VAL A 15 -18.79 -10.17 15.26
CA VAL A 15 -18.47 -9.08 16.20
C VAL A 15 -17.24 -8.27 15.80
N ARG A 16 -16.31 -8.81 14.98
CA ARG A 16 -15.06 -8.12 14.62
C ARG A 16 -15.29 -6.72 14.04
N LYS A 17 -16.34 -6.53 13.23
CA LYS A 17 -16.68 -5.23 12.64
C LYS A 17 -16.98 -4.18 13.70
N SER A 18 -17.70 -4.54 14.79
CA SER A 18 -18.01 -3.61 15.87
C SER A 18 -16.85 -3.37 16.84
N VAL A 19 -15.90 -4.32 16.91
CA VAL A 19 -14.74 -4.20 17.79
C VAL A 19 -13.63 -3.35 17.16
N LEU A 20 -13.38 -3.45 15.86
CA LEU A 20 -12.31 -2.74 15.16
C LEU A 20 -12.26 -1.24 15.48
N PRO A 21 -13.36 -0.45 15.39
CA PRO A 21 -13.32 0.98 15.68
C PRO A 21 -12.91 1.32 17.11
N THR A 22 -13.07 0.39 18.05
CA THR A 22 -12.68 0.59 19.46
C THR A 22 -11.17 0.42 19.69
N LEU A 23 -10.43 -0.05 18.70
CA LEU A 23 -9.00 -0.39 18.80
C LEU A 23 -8.07 0.67 18.22
N THR A 24 -8.58 1.85 17.87
CA THR A 24 -7.78 2.97 17.32
C THR A 24 -6.69 3.49 18.26
N GLN A 25 -6.78 3.20 19.56
CA GLN A 25 -5.73 3.55 20.54
C GLN A 25 -4.94 2.32 21.04
N ASN A 26 -5.12 1.17 20.36
CA ASN A 26 -4.39 -0.05 20.73
C ASN A 26 -2.90 0.07 20.43
N ASN A 27 -2.06 -0.37 21.38
CA ASN A 27 -0.60 -0.42 21.25
C ASN A 27 -0.03 -1.83 21.53
N ASP A 28 -0.89 -2.83 21.67
CA ASP A 28 -0.48 -4.23 21.81
C ASP A 28 -0.11 -4.81 20.45
N GLN A 29 1.11 -5.32 20.34
CA GLN A 29 1.66 -5.84 19.10
C GLN A 29 0.84 -7.00 18.52
N GLU A 30 0.40 -7.95 19.37
CA GLU A 30 -0.34 -9.12 18.90
C GLU A 30 -1.72 -8.74 18.38
N ILE A 31 -2.40 -7.83 19.06
CA ILE A 31 -3.69 -7.28 18.60
C ILE A 31 -3.50 -6.54 17.28
N THR A 32 -2.47 -5.71 17.15
CA THR A 32 -2.18 -4.97 15.90
C THR A 32 -1.89 -5.93 14.74
N GLN A 33 -1.14 -7.01 14.97
CA GLN A 33 -0.89 -8.03 13.95
C GLN A 33 -2.17 -8.78 13.55
N GLU A 34 -3.06 -9.10 14.48
CA GLU A 34 -4.36 -9.71 14.15
C GLU A 34 -5.26 -8.74 13.35
N ILE A 35 -5.27 -7.45 13.68
CA ILE A 35 -5.97 -6.43 12.89
C ILE A 35 -5.41 -6.40 11.46
N ILE A 36 -4.09 -6.36 11.28
CA ILE A 36 -3.44 -6.32 9.96
C ILE A 36 -3.80 -7.54 9.09
N LYS A 37 -3.89 -8.73 9.68
CA LYS A 37 -4.30 -9.96 8.95
C LYS A 37 -5.71 -9.85 8.36
N LEU A 38 -6.60 -9.10 8.97
CA LEU A 38 -7.96 -8.87 8.48
C LEU A 38 -8.02 -8.04 7.18
N PHE A 39 -6.92 -7.55 6.65
CA PHE A 39 -6.87 -7.06 5.27
C PHE A 39 -7.10 -8.16 4.24
N ASP A 40 -7.01 -9.44 4.62
CA ASP A 40 -7.36 -10.58 3.77
C ASP A 40 -8.82 -11.06 3.95
N ASP A 41 -9.62 -10.35 4.74
CA ASP A 41 -11.04 -10.66 4.92
C ASP A 41 -11.80 -10.53 3.59
N GLU A 42 -12.76 -11.42 3.36
CA GLU A 42 -13.62 -11.39 2.16
C GLU A 42 -14.53 -10.16 2.15
N ASP A 43 -14.97 -9.70 3.32
CA ASP A 43 -15.81 -8.51 3.45
C ASP A 43 -15.01 -7.22 3.27
N ILE A 44 -15.37 -6.45 2.23
CA ILE A 44 -14.76 -5.15 1.93
C ILE A 44 -14.98 -4.13 3.07
N GLU A 45 -16.08 -4.23 3.81
CA GLU A 45 -16.36 -3.32 4.93
C GLU A 45 -15.40 -3.60 6.09
N ILE A 46 -15.08 -4.88 6.36
CA ILE A 46 -14.06 -5.25 7.34
C ILE A 46 -12.70 -4.68 6.95
N ARG A 47 -12.28 -4.83 5.69
CA ARG A 47 -11.00 -4.25 5.21
C ARG A 47 -10.98 -2.73 5.36
N GLY A 48 -12.12 -2.06 5.13
CA GLY A 48 -12.28 -0.62 5.36
C GLY A 48 -12.13 -0.22 6.82
N GLU A 49 -12.75 -0.98 7.74
CA GLU A 49 -12.61 -0.76 9.19
C GLU A 49 -11.17 -1.03 9.67
N VAL A 50 -10.50 -2.05 9.15
CA VAL A 50 -9.08 -2.31 9.41
C VAL A 50 -8.22 -1.11 9.02
N PHE A 51 -8.44 -0.60 7.80
CA PHE A 51 -7.71 0.59 7.33
C PHE A 51 -7.95 1.78 8.26
N SER A 52 -9.21 2.08 8.59
CA SER A 52 -9.58 3.20 9.46
C SER A 52 -8.96 3.05 10.85
N THR A 53 -9.02 1.86 11.42
CA THR A 53 -8.48 1.55 12.76
C THR A 53 -6.97 1.79 12.81
N LEU A 54 -6.22 1.29 11.81
CA LEU A 54 -4.77 1.44 11.75
C LEU A 54 -4.34 2.87 11.35
N PHE A 55 -5.09 3.52 10.47
CA PHE A 55 -4.82 4.89 10.04
C PHE A 55 -5.01 5.89 11.19
N LEU A 56 -6.10 5.75 11.96
CA LEU A 56 -6.43 6.61 13.10
C LEU A 56 -5.63 6.29 14.38
N ASN A 57 -4.85 5.21 14.38
CA ASN A 57 -4.03 4.84 15.52
C ASN A 57 -2.86 5.81 15.69
N GLU A 58 -2.84 6.59 16.77
CA GLU A 58 -1.80 7.58 17.06
C GLU A 58 -0.53 6.98 17.69
N ASN A 59 -0.56 5.70 18.08
CA ASN A 59 0.61 5.02 18.62
C ASN A 59 1.63 4.70 17.51
N ASN A 60 2.88 4.47 17.92
CA ASN A 60 3.93 4.04 17.01
C ASN A 60 3.79 2.54 16.70
N ILE A 61 3.01 2.23 15.66
CA ILE A 61 2.79 0.88 15.14
C ILE A 61 3.63 0.58 13.87
N LEU A 62 4.62 1.41 13.55
CA LEU A 62 5.44 1.26 12.33
C LEU A 62 6.05 -0.13 12.21
N LYS A 63 6.60 -0.70 13.29
CA LYS A 63 7.20 -2.05 13.26
C LYS A 63 6.18 -3.11 12.86
N ASP A 64 4.95 -2.99 13.35
CA ASP A 64 3.88 -3.93 13.05
C ASP A 64 3.42 -3.81 11.60
N LEU A 65 3.28 -2.60 11.08
CA LEU A 65 2.98 -2.35 9.68
C LEU A 65 4.09 -2.89 8.75
N VAL A 66 5.36 -2.69 9.10
CA VAL A 66 6.50 -3.25 8.32
C VAL A 66 6.48 -4.78 8.33
N LEU A 67 6.08 -5.43 9.42
CA LEU A 67 5.87 -6.88 9.44
C LEU A 67 4.74 -7.30 8.49
N GLY A 68 3.66 -6.53 8.41
CA GLY A 68 2.55 -6.75 7.47
C GLY A 68 2.99 -6.77 6.00
N LEU A 69 4.04 -6.03 5.63
CA LEU A 69 4.61 -6.04 4.27
C LEU A 69 5.24 -7.39 3.88
N LYS A 70 5.50 -8.27 4.84
CA LYS A 70 6.10 -9.60 4.63
C LYS A 70 5.07 -10.72 4.72
N ASN A 71 3.79 -10.40 4.83
CA ASN A 71 2.71 -11.39 4.92
C ASN A 71 2.57 -12.18 3.61
N ASP A 72 2.17 -13.45 3.70
CA ASP A 72 1.94 -14.32 2.54
C ASP A 72 0.79 -13.82 1.67
N SER A 73 -0.26 -13.23 2.27
CA SER A 73 -1.39 -12.64 1.54
C SER A 73 -0.98 -11.36 0.81
N LYS A 74 -1.22 -11.33 -0.51
CA LYS A 74 -1.03 -10.12 -1.33
C LYS A 74 -1.92 -8.96 -0.88
N ASN A 75 -3.11 -9.24 -0.34
CA ASN A 75 -4.04 -8.22 0.13
C ASN A 75 -3.48 -7.54 1.39
N VAL A 76 -2.96 -8.34 2.34
CA VAL A 76 -2.32 -7.80 3.54
C VAL A 76 -1.14 -6.92 3.17
N ARG A 77 -0.22 -7.38 2.30
CA ARG A 77 0.92 -6.55 1.86
C ARG A 77 0.46 -5.25 1.20
N ALA A 78 -0.49 -5.34 0.26
CA ALA A 78 -0.97 -4.19 -0.50
C ALA A 78 -1.66 -3.14 0.38
N TYR A 79 -2.62 -3.56 1.21
CA TYR A 79 -3.39 -2.62 2.04
C TYR A 79 -2.57 -2.06 3.20
N THR A 80 -1.61 -2.83 3.75
CA THR A 80 -0.67 -2.30 4.75
C THR A 80 0.19 -1.17 4.16
N MET A 81 0.62 -1.26 2.90
CA MET A 81 1.32 -0.14 2.23
C MET A 81 0.46 1.11 2.13
N LEU A 82 -0.85 0.98 1.86
CA LEU A 82 -1.75 2.13 1.85
C LEU A 82 -1.84 2.80 3.21
N VAL A 83 -1.86 2.03 4.30
CA VAL A 83 -1.81 2.58 5.67
C VAL A 83 -0.50 3.33 5.89
N LEU A 84 0.65 2.72 5.57
CA LEU A 84 1.97 3.35 5.72
C LEU A 84 2.07 4.68 4.95
N ALA A 85 1.60 4.69 3.69
CA ALA A 85 1.60 5.88 2.86
C ALA A 85 0.71 6.99 3.46
N ASN A 86 -0.53 6.67 3.85
CA ASN A 86 -1.47 7.65 4.39
C ASN A 86 -1.06 8.17 5.79
N ARG A 87 -0.32 7.36 6.57
CA ARG A 87 0.30 7.80 7.83
C ARG A 87 1.59 8.59 7.61
N ASN A 88 2.02 8.77 6.37
CA ASN A 88 3.29 9.44 6.01
C ASN A 88 4.53 8.78 6.67
N GLU A 89 4.56 7.44 6.74
CA GLU A 89 5.62 6.66 7.39
C GLU A 89 6.85 6.54 6.47
N LYS A 90 7.59 7.64 6.30
CA LYS A 90 8.78 7.69 5.42
C LYS A 90 9.88 6.70 5.80
N ASN A 91 9.93 6.27 7.05
CA ASN A 91 10.89 5.27 7.51
C ASN A 91 10.62 3.85 6.95
N ALA A 92 9.47 3.64 6.29
CA ALA A 92 9.15 2.37 5.60
C ALA A 92 9.50 2.39 4.10
N ILE A 93 10.01 3.48 3.54
CA ILE A 93 10.29 3.63 2.10
C ILE A 93 11.19 2.50 1.59
N ARG A 94 12.20 2.10 2.36
CA ARG A 94 13.10 1.00 1.98
C ARG A 94 12.34 -0.31 1.77
N GLU A 95 11.50 -0.69 2.71
CA GLU A 95 10.73 -1.93 2.68
C GLU A 95 9.65 -1.88 1.59
N ILE A 96 9.01 -0.73 1.39
CA ILE A 96 8.05 -0.50 0.30
C ILE A 96 8.73 -0.63 -1.06
N ARG A 97 9.94 -0.08 -1.22
CA ARG A 97 10.73 -0.19 -2.45
C ARG A 97 11.04 -1.63 -2.84
N GLU A 98 11.31 -2.52 -1.89
CA GLU A 98 11.53 -3.94 -2.15
C GLU A 98 10.30 -4.59 -2.82
N LEU A 99 9.09 -4.12 -2.51
CA LEU A 99 7.83 -4.64 -3.04
C LEU A 99 7.48 -4.15 -4.46
N THR A 100 8.27 -3.26 -5.05
CA THR A 100 8.15 -2.96 -6.49
C THR A 100 8.46 -4.17 -7.37
N ASN A 101 9.10 -5.20 -6.81
CA ASN A 101 9.41 -6.47 -7.47
C ASN A 101 8.51 -7.64 -7.00
N ASP A 102 7.40 -7.38 -6.29
CA ASP A 102 6.49 -8.42 -5.82
C ASP A 102 5.89 -9.19 -7.01
N SER A 103 5.65 -10.49 -6.82
CA SER A 103 4.99 -11.34 -7.82
C SER A 103 3.57 -10.89 -8.19
N SER A 104 2.87 -10.24 -7.25
CA SER A 104 1.52 -9.71 -7.43
C SER A 104 1.53 -8.32 -8.05
N GLY A 105 0.87 -8.14 -9.20
CA GLY A 105 0.66 -6.84 -9.81
C GLY A 105 -0.06 -5.84 -8.88
N LEU A 106 -1.01 -6.32 -8.05
CA LEU A 106 -1.66 -5.49 -7.04
C LEU A 106 -0.65 -4.90 -6.05
N VAL A 107 0.26 -5.73 -5.53
CA VAL A 107 1.28 -5.29 -4.56
C VAL A 107 2.24 -4.31 -5.21
N ARG A 108 2.73 -4.58 -6.44
CA ARG A 108 3.57 -3.65 -7.18
C ARG A 108 2.89 -2.30 -7.42
N THR A 109 1.61 -2.32 -7.84
CA THR A 109 0.79 -1.10 -8.02
C THR A 109 0.74 -0.26 -6.75
N CYS A 110 0.46 -0.90 -5.61
CA CYS A 110 0.43 -0.23 -4.31
C CYS A 110 1.82 0.30 -3.89
N ALA A 111 2.90 -0.45 -4.20
CA ALA A 111 4.26 -0.03 -3.88
C ALA A 111 4.63 1.27 -4.62
N TYR A 112 4.41 1.32 -5.94
CA TYR A 112 4.64 2.54 -6.72
C TYR A 112 3.76 3.70 -6.26
N GLY A 113 2.48 3.46 -6.00
CA GLY A 113 1.57 4.46 -5.47
C GLY A 113 2.00 5.02 -4.11
N ALA A 114 2.44 4.14 -3.21
CA ALA A 114 2.95 4.52 -1.88
C ALA A 114 4.25 5.34 -1.98
N LEU A 115 5.20 4.93 -2.84
CA LEU A 115 6.44 5.68 -3.08
C LEU A 115 6.16 7.09 -3.61
N GLY A 116 5.21 7.21 -4.54
CA GLY A 116 4.78 8.51 -5.06
C GLY A 116 4.11 9.37 -3.98
N HIS A 117 3.24 8.79 -3.15
CA HIS A 117 2.58 9.50 -2.05
C HIS A 117 3.58 10.01 -1.01
N LEU A 118 4.58 9.19 -0.67
CA LEU A 118 5.66 9.54 0.27
C LEU A 118 6.73 10.46 -0.34
N GLU A 119 6.64 10.78 -1.63
CA GLU A 119 7.62 11.57 -2.39
C GLU A 119 9.04 11.01 -2.27
N ALA A 120 9.17 9.69 -2.44
CA ALA A 120 10.38 8.91 -2.23
C ALA A 120 11.42 9.12 -3.33
N ARG A 121 12.10 10.29 -3.34
CA ARG A 121 13.11 10.67 -4.36
C ARG A 121 14.28 9.70 -4.43
N GLU A 122 14.63 9.04 -3.32
CA GLU A 122 15.64 7.99 -3.25
C GLU A 122 15.28 6.71 -4.01
N SER A 123 14.04 6.58 -4.47
CA SER A 123 13.53 5.43 -5.24
C SER A 123 13.39 5.71 -6.75
N VAL A 124 13.95 6.81 -7.24
CA VAL A 124 13.85 7.24 -8.65
C VAL A 124 14.15 6.11 -9.63
N LYS A 125 15.19 5.33 -9.40
CA LYS A 125 15.57 4.20 -10.27
C LYS A 125 14.45 3.16 -10.36
N GLU A 126 13.88 2.78 -9.24
CA GLU A 126 12.77 1.83 -9.19
C GLU A 126 11.53 2.41 -9.87
N LEU A 127 11.27 3.71 -9.69
CA LEU A 127 10.12 4.38 -10.33
C LEU A 127 10.22 4.33 -11.85
N HIS A 128 11.40 4.62 -12.44
CA HIS A 128 11.63 4.45 -13.86
C HIS A 128 11.46 3.01 -14.34
N ASN A 129 11.95 2.03 -13.57
CA ASN A 129 11.76 0.61 -13.92
C ASN A 129 10.27 0.22 -14.02
N GLY A 130 9.41 0.85 -13.24
CA GLY A 130 7.97 0.57 -13.25
C GLY A 130 7.27 0.95 -14.55
N ILE A 131 7.84 1.82 -15.37
CA ILE A 131 7.29 2.18 -16.69
C ILE A 131 7.34 0.98 -17.66
N PHE A 132 8.24 0.02 -17.41
CA PHE A 132 8.42 -1.18 -18.23
C PHE A 132 7.67 -2.41 -17.68
N ASP A 133 6.77 -2.24 -16.69
CA ASP A 133 5.97 -3.35 -16.15
C ASP A 133 4.92 -3.82 -17.17
N SER A 134 4.70 -5.13 -17.22
CA SER A 134 3.68 -5.73 -18.09
C SER A 134 2.23 -5.42 -17.67
N ASN A 135 2.03 -4.91 -16.47
CA ASN A 135 0.72 -4.56 -15.92
C ASN A 135 0.49 -3.05 -16.02
N PHE A 136 -0.51 -2.64 -16.79
CA PHE A 136 -0.84 -1.23 -17.01
C PHE A 136 -1.07 -0.44 -15.70
N GLU A 137 -1.73 -1.02 -14.67
CA GLU A 137 -1.95 -0.32 -13.40
C GLU A 137 -0.64 -0.05 -12.66
N VAL A 138 0.38 -0.92 -12.84
CA VAL A 138 1.73 -0.69 -12.31
C VAL A 138 2.40 0.45 -13.07
N VAL A 139 2.38 0.42 -14.41
CA VAL A 139 2.93 1.49 -15.26
C VAL A 139 2.32 2.84 -14.88
N LYS A 140 1.00 2.89 -14.75
CA LYS A 140 0.27 4.10 -14.35
C LYS A 140 0.69 4.62 -12.97
N SER A 141 0.87 3.72 -12.00
CA SER A 141 1.29 4.09 -10.65
C SER A 141 2.74 4.57 -10.60
N ALA A 142 3.63 3.98 -11.40
CA ALA A 142 5.01 4.42 -11.54
C ALA A 142 5.09 5.82 -12.18
N ALA A 143 4.35 6.05 -13.27
CA ALA A 143 4.26 7.36 -13.92
C ALA A 143 3.71 8.44 -12.97
N TYR A 144 2.65 8.11 -12.21
CA TYR A 144 2.14 8.99 -11.15
C TYR A 144 3.24 9.33 -10.12
N ALA A 145 3.99 8.32 -9.67
CA ALA A 145 5.04 8.52 -8.67
C ALA A 145 6.18 9.40 -9.20
N LEU A 146 6.62 9.22 -10.45
CA LEU A 146 7.60 10.09 -11.12
C LEU A 146 7.10 11.54 -11.16
N ALA A 147 5.87 11.75 -11.61
CA ALA A 147 5.27 13.08 -11.66
C ALA A 147 5.17 13.74 -10.26
N ARG A 148 4.88 12.95 -9.22
CA ARG A 148 4.81 13.44 -7.82
C ARG A 148 6.14 13.97 -7.29
N ILE A 149 7.25 13.51 -7.82
CA ILE A 149 8.60 13.95 -7.43
C ILE A 149 9.23 14.89 -8.46
N ASP A 150 8.45 15.38 -9.42
CA ASP A 150 8.90 16.23 -10.53
C ASP A 150 10.00 15.59 -11.40
N GLU A 151 9.99 14.25 -11.52
CA GLU A 151 10.93 13.51 -12.37
C GLU A 151 10.37 13.39 -13.78
N LYS A 152 11.26 13.48 -14.78
CA LYS A 152 10.89 13.40 -16.21
C LYS A 152 11.01 11.96 -16.70
N ILE A 153 10.09 11.57 -17.57
CA ILE A 153 10.21 10.33 -18.34
C ILE A 153 11.25 10.50 -19.45
N SER A 154 12.06 9.47 -19.69
CA SER A 154 13.08 9.43 -20.75
C SER A 154 12.46 9.13 -22.12
N ASP A 155 13.25 9.34 -23.19
CA ASP A 155 12.81 9.02 -24.56
C ASP A 155 12.49 7.52 -24.71
N ASP A 156 13.28 6.62 -24.12
CA ASP A 156 13.03 5.17 -24.13
C ASP A 156 11.72 4.81 -23.43
N GLU A 157 11.40 5.48 -22.34
CA GLU A 157 10.12 5.29 -21.62
C GLU A 157 8.95 5.82 -22.43
N ILE A 158 9.12 6.94 -23.14
CA ILE A 158 8.11 7.48 -24.04
C ILE A 158 7.84 6.48 -25.17
N GLU A 159 8.87 5.85 -25.75
CA GLU A 159 8.71 4.80 -26.76
C GLU A 159 7.95 3.58 -26.20
N GLU A 160 8.21 3.19 -24.95
CA GLU A 160 7.48 2.09 -24.29
C GLU A 160 6.01 2.45 -24.09
N LEU A 161 5.73 3.67 -23.60
CA LEU A 161 4.37 4.15 -23.40
C LEU A 161 3.58 4.26 -24.72
N HIS A 162 4.23 4.51 -25.86
CA HIS A 162 3.59 4.51 -27.17
C HIS A 162 3.09 3.13 -27.63
N LYS A 163 3.52 2.04 -27.02
CA LYS A 163 3.00 0.69 -27.28
C LYS A 163 1.65 0.43 -26.62
N LEU A 164 1.26 1.26 -25.65
CA LEU A 164 -0.05 1.21 -25.01
C LEU A 164 -1.16 1.63 -26.01
N ASP A 165 -2.39 1.21 -25.74
CA ASP A 165 -3.49 1.80 -26.50
C ASP A 165 -3.63 3.30 -26.20
N LYS A 166 -4.30 4.01 -27.14
CA LYS A 166 -4.43 5.46 -27.05
C LYS A 166 -5.06 5.93 -25.73
N SER A 167 -6.05 5.21 -25.22
CA SER A 167 -6.75 5.57 -23.98
C SER A 167 -5.85 5.41 -22.75
N GLU A 168 -5.03 4.37 -22.72
CA GLU A 168 -4.06 4.12 -21.65
C GLU A 168 -2.94 5.17 -21.67
N TYR A 169 -2.38 5.43 -22.83
CA TYR A 169 -1.36 6.47 -23.02
C TYR A 169 -1.84 7.86 -22.58
N GLU A 170 -3.06 8.27 -22.98
CA GLU A 170 -3.64 9.55 -22.58
C GLU A 170 -3.85 9.66 -21.06
N LYS A 171 -4.13 8.56 -20.35
CA LYS A 171 -4.24 8.55 -18.87
C LYS A 171 -2.90 8.85 -18.20
N ILE A 172 -1.81 8.35 -18.77
CA ILE A 172 -0.46 8.57 -18.23
C ILE A 172 0.00 9.99 -18.48
N LEU A 173 -0.18 10.51 -19.70
CA LEU A 173 0.21 11.88 -20.06
C LEU A 173 -0.37 12.95 -19.14
N LYS A 174 -1.55 12.71 -18.56
CA LYS A 174 -2.18 13.63 -17.61
C LYS A 174 -1.37 13.89 -16.35
N PHE A 175 -0.44 13.02 -16.01
CA PHE A 175 0.41 13.22 -14.84
C PHE A 175 1.56 14.21 -15.09
N PHE A 176 1.93 14.44 -16.36
CA PHE A 176 3.07 15.27 -16.77
C PHE A 176 2.66 16.62 -17.42
N ASN A 177 1.35 16.89 -17.52
CA ASN A 177 0.76 18.13 -17.99
C ASN A 177 0.18 18.94 -16.82
#